data_f002e911a3ca808af20b71fcdd42cb7c
#
_entry.id   f002e911a3ca808af20b71fcdd42cb7c
#
_cell.length_a   1.000
_cell.length_b   1.000
_cell.length_c   1.000
_cell.angle_alpha   90.00
_cell.angle_beta   90.00
_cell.angle_gamma   90.00
#
_symmetry.space_group_name_H-M   'P 1'
#
loop_
_entity.id
_entity.type
_entity.pdbx_description
1 polymer ?
#
loop_
_entity_poly.entity_id
_entity_poly.type
_entity_poly.pdbx_seq_one_letter_code
_entity_poly.pdbx_strand_id
1 'polypeptide(L)'
;MTVAVGYLAGKSGRSPLYLAAEAAKTLKTSLTVVTVVPRPWVVPSLGRIDGEYAQYAEQLAANSAKEAQECIDSIASGLEVNYHKVAHRSASGGLLQAAGELKPEVLILGSAADGKLGQVVVGSTADRLLHSSPVPMAVSPRGYRGSKAGGLTRITAAYPGTPDTLYVVERVAALAERLSVPMRVVTFAVRGRTMYPPEVGLSAEDSILEQLATHARETLAQLKADGVVSAHVELQVVTGNGWDEALDDADWQDGDLLAIGTSPVGGIARVFLGSRGSKILRHSPVPVLVLPG
;
A
#
# COMPACT_ATOMS: atom_id res chain seq x y z
N MET A 1 -12.63 -13.62 8.13
CA MET A 1 -11.55 -12.75 7.61
C MET A 1 -12.14 -11.88 6.51
N THR A 2 -11.68 -10.66 6.32
CA THR A 2 -12.19 -9.75 5.28
C THR A 2 -11.06 -8.84 4.77
N VAL A 3 -11.17 -8.38 3.52
CA VAL A 3 -10.42 -7.24 2.99
C VAL A 3 -11.25 -5.98 3.26
N ALA A 4 -10.64 -4.92 3.79
CA ALA A 4 -11.32 -3.65 3.98
C ALA A 4 -10.84 -2.61 2.96
N VAL A 5 -11.75 -1.78 2.46
CA VAL A 5 -11.42 -0.64 1.60
C VAL A 5 -12.07 0.64 2.10
N GLY A 6 -11.25 1.68 2.29
CA GLY A 6 -11.78 3.02 2.59
C GLY A 6 -12.33 3.66 1.32
N TYR A 7 -13.63 3.96 1.30
CA TYR A 7 -14.29 4.54 0.14
C TYR A 7 -15.29 5.64 0.52
N LEU A 8 -15.27 6.73 -0.25
CA LEU A 8 -16.22 7.83 -0.11
C LEU A 8 -16.62 8.32 -1.52
N ALA A 9 -17.91 8.24 -1.82
CA ALA A 9 -18.50 8.68 -3.08
C ALA A 9 -18.11 10.14 -3.43
N GLY A 10 -17.80 10.37 -4.69
CA GLY A 10 -17.43 11.71 -5.19
C GLY A 10 -16.04 12.22 -4.75
N LYS A 11 -15.33 11.51 -3.84
CA LYS A 11 -13.98 11.87 -3.38
C LYS A 11 -12.93 10.80 -3.64
N SER A 12 -13.28 9.54 -3.39
CA SER A 12 -12.41 8.41 -3.72
C SER A 12 -12.60 8.05 -5.18
N GLY A 13 -11.51 7.92 -5.93
CA GLY A 13 -11.57 7.30 -7.25
C GLY A 13 -11.93 5.81 -7.13
N ARG A 14 -12.17 5.13 -8.25
CA ARG A 14 -12.52 3.69 -8.26
C ARG A 14 -11.32 2.76 -8.07
N SER A 15 -10.10 3.26 -8.21
CA SER A 15 -8.86 2.46 -8.11
C SER A 15 -8.77 1.60 -6.85
N PRO A 16 -9.09 2.07 -5.64
CA PRO A 16 -9.04 1.23 -4.45
C PRO A 16 -10.09 0.11 -4.46
N LEU A 17 -11.25 0.30 -5.10
CA LEU A 17 -12.28 -0.74 -5.24
C LEU A 17 -11.79 -1.87 -6.16
N TYR A 18 -11.10 -1.54 -7.26
CA TYR A 18 -10.48 -2.54 -8.15
C TYR A 18 -9.46 -3.38 -7.39
N LEU A 19 -8.53 -2.73 -6.69
CA LEU A 19 -7.51 -3.44 -5.91
C LEU A 19 -8.13 -4.29 -4.78
N ALA A 20 -9.17 -3.77 -4.13
CA ALA A 20 -9.85 -4.48 -3.04
C ALA A 20 -10.61 -5.70 -3.52
N ALA A 21 -11.31 -5.61 -4.64
CA ALA A 21 -12.00 -6.74 -5.23
C ALA A 21 -11.01 -7.83 -5.68
N GLU A 22 -9.89 -7.43 -6.27
CA GLU A 22 -8.81 -8.33 -6.69
C GLU A 22 -8.16 -9.03 -5.47
N ALA A 23 -7.83 -8.27 -4.43
CA ALA A 23 -7.29 -8.82 -3.19
C ALA A 23 -8.28 -9.78 -2.51
N ALA A 24 -9.56 -9.43 -2.42
CA ALA A 24 -10.58 -10.31 -1.83
C ALA A 24 -10.77 -11.61 -2.60
N LYS A 25 -10.75 -11.56 -3.94
CA LYS A 25 -10.77 -12.76 -4.81
C LYS A 25 -9.53 -13.62 -4.58
N THR A 26 -8.34 -13.01 -4.61
CA THR A 26 -7.06 -13.73 -4.42
C THR A 26 -6.99 -14.39 -3.05
N LEU A 27 -7.44 -13.71 -2.00
CA LEU A 27 -7.48 -14.21 -0.62
C LEU A 27 -8.69 -15.13 -0.35
N LYS A 28 -9.62 -15.26 -1.29
CA LYS A 28 -10.88 -16.03 -1.16
C LYS A 28 -11.67 -15.63 0.09
N THR A 29 -11.84 -14.33 0.28
CA THR A 29 -12.51 -13.75 1.46
C THR A 29 -13.52 -12.67 1.06
N SER A 30 -14.36 -12.24 1.99
CA SER A 30 -15.30 -11.14 1.75
C SER A 30 -14.59 -9.79 1.65
N LEU A 31 -15.27 -8.81 1.04
CA LEU A 31 -14.85 -7.42 0.96
C LEU A 31 -15.74 -6.56 1.87
N THR A 32 -15.13 -5.69 2.68
CA THR A 32 -15.87 -4.69 3.47
C THR A 32 -15.53 -3.29 2.99
N VAL A 33 -16.53 -2.58 2.47
CA VAL A 33 -16.41 -1.18 2.10
C VAL A 33 -16.66 -0.31 3.33
N VAL A 34 -15.65 0.42 3.75
CA VAL A 34 -15.69 1.29 4.93
C VAL A 34 -15.92 2.73 4.49
N THR A 35 -17.03 3.32 4.89
CA THR A 35 -17.35 4.73 4.65
C THR A 35 -17.32 5.49 5.96
N VAL A 36 -16.40 6.47 6.05
CA VAL A 36 -16.32 7.37 7.21
C VAL A 36 -17.18 8.60 6.93
N VAL A 37 -18.19 8.79 7.77
CA VAL A 37 -19.11 9.92 7.71
C VAL A 37 -18.81 10.93 8.83
N PRO A 38 -19.14 12.23 8.64
CA PRO A 38 -18.95 13.21 9.70
C PRO A 38 -19.73 12.86 10.96
N ARG A 39 -19.08 12.97 12.12
CA ARG A 39 -19.74 12.85 13.42
C ARG A 39 -20.32 14.21 13.82
N PRO A 40 -21.62 14.30 14.17
CA PRO A 40 -22.23 15.52 14.67
C PRO A 40 -21.47 16.08 15.88
N TRP A 41 -21.42 17.43 15.99
CA TRP A 41 -20.92 18.07 17.20
C TRP A 41 -22.01 17.95 18.27
N VAL A 42 -21.68 17.35 19.38
CA VAL A 42 -22.61 17.27 20.53
C VAL A 42 -22.61 18.64 21.21
N VAL A 43 -23.40 19.58 20.69
CA VAL A 43 -23.72 20.83 21.35
C VAL A 43 -25.20 20.80 21.69
N PRO A 44 -25.59 20.75 22.97
CA PRO A 44 -26.99 20.55 23.40
C PRO A 44 -27.99 21.60 22.89
N SER A 45 -27.53 22.76 22.38
CA SER A 45 -28.38 23.86 21.95
C SER A 45 -28.78 23.85 20.46
N LEU A 46 -28.34 22.90 19.65
CA LEU A 46 -28.50 22.90 18.19
C LEU A 46 -29.20 21.65 17.63
N GLY A 47 -30.14 21.07 18.37
CA GLY A 47 -30.83 19.83 18.00
C GLY A 47 -31.47 19.78 16.59
N ARG A 48 -31.68 20.91 15.94
CA ARG A 48 -32.17 21.00 14.56
C ARG A 48 -31.08 20.76 13.53
N ILE A 49 -29.85 21.21 13.83
CA ILE A 49 -28.67 21.02 12.98
C ILE A 49 -28.19 19.57 13.05
N ASP A 50 -28.33 18.91 14.20
CA ASP A 50 -27.96 17.50 14.38
C ASP A 50 -28.81 16.56 13.51
N GLY A 51 -30.11 16.89 13.29
CA GLY A 51 -30.99 16.12 12.41
C GLY A 51 -30.58 16.17 10.93
N GLU A 52 -30.24 17.38 10.44
CA GLU A 52 -29.78 17.57 9.06
C GLU A 52 -28.42 16.90 8.82
N TYR A 53 -27.51 16.99 9.78
CA TYR A 53 -26.20 16.30 9.72
C TYR A 53 -26.36 14.77 9.74
N ALA A 54 -27.25 14.22 10.54
CA ALA A 54 -27.52 12.81 10.58
C ALA A 54 -28.08 12.32 9.23
N GLN A 55 -29.03 13.04 8.66
CA GLN A 55 -29.60 12.73 7.35
C GLN A 55 -28.54 12.80 6.24
N TYR A 56 -27.69 13.84 6.24
CA TYR A 56 -26.59 13.96 5.31
C TYR A 56 -25.58 12.80 5.44
N ALA A 57 -25.22 12.41 6.66
CA ALA A 57 -24.33 11.30 6.90
C ALA A 57 -24.89 9.96 6.39
N GLU A 58 -26.21 9.71 6.59
CA GLU A 58 -26.89 8.53 6.06
C GLU A 58 -26.88 8.53 4.52
N GLN A 59 -27.20 9.66 3.91
CA GLN A 59 -27.23 9.80 2.46
C GLN A 59 -25.84 9.61 1.83
N LEU A 60 -24.79 10.14 2.48
CA LEU A 60 -23.40 9.99 2.06
C LEU A 60 -22.96 8.53 2.13
N ALA A 61 -23.33 7.81 3.20
CA ALA A 61 -23.05 6.39 3.35
C ALA A 61 -23.80 5.56 2.29
N ALA A 62 -25.08 5.83 2.08
CA ALA A 62 -25.90 5.12 1.09
C ALA A 62 -25.37 5.34 -0.35
N ASN A 63 -25.02 6.58 -0.71
CA ASN A 63 -24.43 6.88 -2.02
C ASN A 63 -23.09 6.16 -2.21
N SER A 64 -22.25 6.15 -1.15
CA SER A 64 -20.96 5.46 -1.22
C SER A 64 -21.11 3.96 -1.38
N ALA A 65 -22.06 3.35 -0.66
CA ALA A 65 -22.37 1.94 -0.79
C ALA A 65 -22.88 1.61 -2.21
N LYS A 66 -23.79 2.43 -2.74
CA LYS A 66 -24.33 2.25 -4.10
C LYS A 66 -23.25 2.33 -5.18
N GLU A 67 -22.43 3.40 -5.17
CA GLU A 67 -21.34 3.56 -6.16
C GLU A 67 -20.31 2.43 -6.06
N ALA A 68 -19.98 2.01 -4.83
CA ALA A 68 -19.07 0.88 -4.62
C ALA A 68 -19.67 -0.43 -5.14
N GLN A 69 -20.95 -0.70 -4.87
CA GLN A 69 -21.65 -1.89 -5.35
C GLN A 69 -21.64 -1.95 -6.88
N GLU A 70 -22.07 -0.87 -7.54
CA GLU A 70 -22.09 -0.78 -9.01
C GLU A 70 -20.70 -1.04 -9.62
N CYS A 71 -19.65 -0.49 -9.01
CA CYS A 71 -18.28 -0.73 -9.45
C CYS A 71 -17.86 -2.18 -9.23
N ILE A 72 -18.08 -2.73 -8.03
CA ILE A 72 -17.65 -4.08 -7.68
C ILE A 72 -18.41 -5.13 -8.52
N ASP A 73 -19.71 -4.96 -8.73
CA ASP A 73 -20.51 -5.87 -9.57
C ASP A 73 -20.01 -5.95 -11.01
N SER A 74 -19.48 -4.82 -11.53
CA SER A 74 -18.92 -4.76 -12.88
C SER A 74 -17.59 -5.51 -13.04
N ILE A 75 -16.86 -5.75 -11.93
CA ILE A 75 -15.49 -6.31 -11.96
C ILE A 75 -15.35 -7.64 -11.20
N ALA A 76 -16.26 -7.91 -10.28
CA ALA A 76 -16.17 -9.02 -9.35
C ALA A 76 -17.56 -9.59 -9.02
N SER A 77 -18.34 -9.94 -10.05
CA SER A 77 -19.66 -10.55 -9.86
C SER A 77 -19.59 -11.76 -8.93
N GLY A 78 -20.48 -11.78 -7.91
CA GLY A 78 -20.55 -12.84 -6.90
C GLY A 78 -19.59 -12.72 -5.73
N LEU A 79 -18.80 -11.63 -5.64
CA LEU A 79 -18.03 -11.35 -4.44
C LEU A 79 -18.96 -10.92 -3.30
N GLU A 80 -18.78 -11.53 -2.12
CA GLU A 80 -19.49 -11.11 -0.91
C GLU A 80 -18.99 -9.75 -0.45
N VAL A 81 -19.89 -8.74 -0.44
CA VAL A 81 -19.56 -7.36 -0.10
C VAL A 81 -20.37 -6.89 1.10
N ASN A 82 -19.68 -6.42 2.12
CA ASN A 82 -20.26 -5.82 3.32
C ASN A 82 -20.01 -4.30 3.33
N TYR A 83 -20.92 -3.53 3.93
CA TYR A 83 -20.80 -2.08 4.05
C TYR A 83 -20.73 -1.69 5.52
N HIS A 84 -19.67 -0.98 5.89
CA HIS A 84 -19.43 -0.54 7.26
C HIS A 84 -19.34 0.99 7.33
N LYS A 85 -20.32 1.59 8.01
CA LYS A 85 -20.38 3.03 8.25
C LYS A 85 -19.76 3.36 9.59
N VAL A 86 -18.82 4.31 9.60
CA VAL A 86 -18.18 4.83 10.82
C VAL A 86 -18.40 6.33 10.91
N ALA A 87 -18.99 6.81 12.00
CA ALA A 87 -19.13 8.24 12.28
C ALA A 87 -17.91 8.74 13.05
N HIS A 88 -17.07 9.57 12.43
CA HIS A 88 -15.84 10.06 13.04
C HIS A 88 -15.52 11.50 12.62
N ARG A 89 -14.70 12.21 13.42
CA ARG A 89 -14.27 13.60 13.14
C ARG A 89 -13.25 13.70 12.01
N SER A 90 -12.54 12.62 11.69
CA SER A 90 -11.55 12.57 10.60
C SER A 90 -11.63 11.24 9.88
N ALA A 91 -11.36 11.25 8.57
CA ALA A 91 -11.34 10.03 7.76
C ALA A 91 -10.32 9.01 8.28
N SER A 92 -9.11 9.44 8.61
CA SER A 92 -8.06 8.56 9.15
C SER A 92 -8.45 7.93 10.49
N GLY A 93 -9.04 8.70 11.42
CA GLY A 93 -9.49 8.18 12.71
C GLY A 93 -10.64 7.16 12.57
N GLY A 94 -11.59 7.42 11.68
CA GLY A 94 -12.67 6.47 11.40
C GLY A 94 -12.19 5.18 10.75
N LEU A 95 -11.23 5.26 9.84
CA LEU A 95 -10.63 4.07 9.23
C LEU A 95 -9.78 3.27 10.23
N LEU A 96 -9.06 3.93 11.17
CA LEU A 96 -8.36 3.25 12.26
C LEU A 96 -9.33 2.53 13.20
N GLN A 97 -10.45 3.17 13.54
CA GLN A 97 -11.50 2.55 14.32
C GLN A 97 -12.03 1.30 13.61
N ALA A 98 -12.40 1.41 12.33
CA ALA A 98 -12.84 0.29 11.53
C ALA A 98 -11.79 -0.84 11.45
N ALA A 99 -10.51 -0.51 11.29
CA ALA A 99 -9.43 -1.49 11.27
C ALA A 99 -9.30 -2.25 12.60
N GLY A 100 -9.49 -1.55 13.73
CA GLY A 100 -9.51 -2.18 15.06
C GLY A 100 -10.72 -3.08 15.31
N GLU A 101 -11.89 -2.70 14.81
CA GLU A 101 -13.15 -3.46 14.94
C GLU A 101 -13.19 -4.67 14.02
N LEU A 102 -12.87 -4.49 12.73
CA LEU A 102 -12.97 -5.52 11.69
C LEU A 102 -11.77 -6.45 11.65
N LYS A 103 -10.61 -5.97 12.10
CA LYS A 103 -9.32 -6.67 12.00
C LYS A 103 -9.11 -7.30 10.61
N PRO A 104 -9.20 -6.50 9.53
CA PRO A 104 -9.08 -7.03 8.18
C PRO A 104 -7.67 -7.55 7.90
N GLU A 105 -7.54 -8.46 6.95
CA GLU A 105 -6.24 -8.93 6.47
C GLU A 105 -5.40 -7.79 5.87
N VAL A 106 -6.09 -6.86 5.21
CA VAL A 106 -5.49 -5.65 4.64
C VAL A 106 -6.53 -4.53 4.56
N LEU A 107 -6.11 -3.30 4.87
CA LEU A 107 -6.88 -2.08 4.65
C LEU A 107 -6.39 -1.38 3.38
N ILE A 108 -7.26 -1.22 2.40
CA ILE A 108 -6.93 -0.69 1.08
C ILE A 108 -7.39 0.76 0.96
N LEU A 109 -6.52 1.58 0.39
CA LEU A 109 -6.79 2.98 0.08
C LEU A 109 -6.40 3.31 -1.36
N GLY A 110 -6.97 4.38 -1.88
CA GLY A 110 -6.57 4.96 -3.16
C GLY A 110 -5.51 6.04 -3.01
N SER A 111 -4.83 6.33 -4.08
CA SER A 111 -3.97 7.50 -4.22
C SER A 111 -4.76 8.80 -4.13
N ALA A 112 -4.09 9.89 -3.76
CA ALA A 112 -4.65 11.22 -3.77
C ALA A 112 -5.11 11.63 -5.18
N ALA A 113 -6.19 12.41 -5.25
CA ALA A 113 -6.85 12.76 -6.52
C ALA A 113 -6.01 13.72 -7.40
N ASP A 114 -5.10 14.47 -6.79
CA ASP A 114 -4.20 15.44 -7.43
C ASP A 114 -2.88 14.82 -7.91
N GLY A 115 -2.67 13.52 -7.65
CA GLY A 115 -1.46 12.82 -8.02
C GLY A 115 -1.31 12.53 -9.51
N LYS A 116 -0.11 12.13 -9.91
CA LYS A 116 0.21 11.69 -11.27
C LYS A 116 -0.50 10.36 -11.60
N LEU A 117 -1.07 10.25 -12.79
CA LEU A 117 -1.73 9.03 -13.24
C LEU A 117 -0.72 7.89 -13.36
N GLY A 118 -1.10 6.69 -12.95
CA GLY A 118 -0.24 5.51 -12.99
C GLY A 118 0.75 5.39 -11.83
N GLN A 119 0.76 6.32 -10.86
CA GLN A 119 1.64 6.27 -9.71
C GLN A 119 0.87 6.31 -8.38
N VAL A 120 1.49 5.80 -7.33
CA VAL A 120 0.97 5.94 -5.97
C VAL A 120 1.28 7.33 -5.44
N VAL A 121 0.25 8.04 -5.04
CA VAL A 121 0.37 9.34 -4.37
C VAL A 121 -0.31 9.28 -3.01
N VAL A 122 0.48 9.47 -1.97
CA VAL A 122 0.03 9.37 -0.59
C VAL A 122 -0.69 10.66 -0.19
N GLY A 123 -2.01 10.61 -0.05
CA GLY A 123 -2.79 11.68 0.54
C GLY A 123 -2.71 11.72 2.06
N SER A 124 -3.18 12.80 2.67
CA SER A 124 -3.11 13.02 4.14
C SER A 124 -3.77 11.91 4.97
N THR A 125 -4.80 11.26 4.45
CA THR A 125 -5.47 10.14 5.13
C THR A 125 -4.57 8.90 5.12
N ALA A 126 -4.03 8.54 3.95
CA ALA A 126 -3.12 7.40 3.82
C ALA A 126 -1.83 7.61 4.62
N ASP A 127 -1.25 8.81 4.58
CA ASP A 127 -0.06 9.15 5.32
C ASP A 127 -0.22 8.93 6.84
N ARG A 128 -1.32 9.41 7.42
CA ARG A 128 -1.62 9.18 8.84
C ARG A 128 -1.80 7.70 9.17
N LEU A 129 -2.48 6.94 8.31
CA LEU A 129 -2.74 5.52 8.51
C LEU A 129 -1.47 4.69 8.40
N LEU A 130 -0.57 5.02 7.48
CA LEU A 130 0.73 4.36 7.32
C LEU A 130 1.58 4.40 8.60
N HIS A 131 1.37 5.42 9.45
CA HIS A 131 2.09 5.58 10.71
C HIS A 131 1.34 5.06 11.95
N SER A 132 0.11 4.55 11.79
CA SER A 132 -0.75 4.20 12.94
C SER A 132 -1.64 2.98 12.73
N SER A 133 -1.65 2.38 11.55
CA SER A 133 -2.49 1.22 11.28
C SER A 133 -1.98 -0.03 12.01
N PRO A 134 -2.85 -0.73 12.74
CA PRO A 134 -2.50 -1.99 13.39
C PRO A 134 -2.53 -3.18 12.41
N VAL A 135 -2.98 -2.96 11.18
CA VAL A 135 -3.13 -3.99 10.15
C VAL A 135 -2.34 -3.62 8.89
N PRO A 136 -1.95 -4.59 8.05
CA PRO A 136 -1.36 -4.32 6.75
C PRO A 136 -2.20 -3.34 5.93
N MET A 137 -1.54 -2.45 5.20
CA MET A 137 -2.21 -1.49 4.33
C MET A 137 -1.77 -1.63 2.89
N ALA A 138 -2.69 -1.46 1.96
CA ALA A 138 -2.33 -1.37 0.55
C ALA A 138 -2.81 -0.04 -0.05
N VAL A 139 -2.03 0.51 -0.97
CA VAL A 139 -2.37 1.73 -1.70
C VAL A 139 -2.36 1.44 -3.18
N SER A 140 -3.48 1.73 -3.86
CA SER A 140 -3.57 1.59 -5.31
C SER A 140 -2.98 2.80 -6.03
N PRO A 141 -2.28 2.62 -7.16
CA PRO A 141 -1.92 3.73 -8.03
C PRO A 141 -3.15 4.48 -8.52
N ARG A 142 -2.98 5.74 -8.85
CA ARG A 142 -4.06 6.53 -9.46
C ARG A 142 -4.40 5.98 -10.85
N GLY A 143 -5.68 5.71 -11.10
CA GLY A 143 -6.14 5.13 -12.36
C GLY A 143 -5.99 3.62 -12.47
N TYR A 144 -5.60 2.94 -11.40
CA TYR A 144 -5.55 1.47 -11.36
C TYR A 144 -6.93 0.87 -11.67
N ARG A 145 -6.97 -0.14 -12.53
CA ARG A 145 -8.21 -0.79 -12.99
C ARG A 145 -8.21 -2.31 -12.80
N GLY A 146 -7.33 -2.81 -11.94
CA GLY A 146 -7.11 -4.24 -11.76
C GLY A 146 -6.16 -4.82 -12.81
N SER A 147 -5.71 -6.04 -12.55
CA SER A 147 -4.90 -6.83 -13.46
C SER A 147 -5.78 -7.47 -14.54
N LYS A 148 -5.27 -7.55 -15.77
CA LYS A 148 -5.90 -8.29 -16.86
C LYS A 148 -5.95 -9.79 -16.57
N ALA A 149 -5.03 -10.29 -15.75
CA ALA A 149 -5.01 -11.67 -15.27
C ALA A 149 -6.11 -11.95 -14.22
N GLY A 150 -6.80 -10.91 -13.72
CA GLY A 150 -7.90 -11.03 -12.76
C GLY A 150 -7.48 -11.31 -11.31
N GLY A 151 -6.19 -11.15 -10.98
CA GLY A 151 -5.65 -11.37 -9.65
C GLY A 151 -4.17 -10.99 -9.56
N LEU A 152 -3.57 -11.17 -8.39
CA LEU A 152 -2.14 -10.99 -8.19
C LEU A 152 -1.37 -12.08 -8.95
N THR A 153 -0.35 -11.66 -9.70
CA THR A 153 0.49 -12.55 -10.50
C THR A 153 1.90 -12.72 -9.91
N ARG A 154 2.38 -11.73 -9.16
CA ARG A 154 3.68 -11.77 -8.49
C ARG A 154 3.71 -10.81 -7.30
N ILE A 155 4.41 -11.18 -6.23
CA ILE A 155 4.68 -10.29 -5.10
C ILE A 155 6.17 -9.97 -5.05
N THR A 156 6.49 -8.68 -5.09
CA THR A 156 7.86 -8.18 -4.99
C THR A 156 8.10 -7.62 -3.59
N ALA A 157 9.04 -8.20 -2.84
CA ALA A 157 9.51 -7.64 -1.57
C ALA A 157 10.64 -6.64 -1.82
N ALA A 158 10.47 -5.38 -1.43
CA ALA A 158 11.57 -4.42 -1.41
C ALA A 158 12.41 -4.65 -0.16
N TYR A 159 13.67 -5.04 -0.33
CA TYR A 159 14.60 -5.34 0.75
C TYR A 159 15.84 -4.43 0.67
N PRO A 160 16.03 -3.50 1.62
CA PRO A 160 17.17 -2.59 1.62
C PRO A 160 18.48 -3.21 2.14
N GLY A 161 18.49 -4.50 2.51
CA GLY A 161 19.67 -5.19 3.01
C GLY A 161 19.93 -5.02 4.50
N THR A 162 18.94 -4.56 5.28
CA THR A 162 19.11 -4.35 6.71
C THR A 162 18.34 -5.40 7.54
N PRO A 163 18.92 -5.91 8.64
CA PRO A 163 18.30 -6.97 9.44
C PRO A 163 16.91 -6.64 9.97
N ASP A 164 16.66 -5.37 10.30
CA ASP A 164 15.38 -4.87 10.81
C ASP A 164 14.24 -4.92 9.78
N THR A 165 14.56 -5.15 8.50
CA THR A 165 13.59 -5.27 7.42
C THR A 165 13.44 -6.71 6.88
N LEU A 166 14.17 -7.67 7.43
CA LEU A 166 14.14 -9.08 7.01
C LEU A 166 12.73 -9.68 7.13
N TYR A 167 11.99 -9.30 8.17
CA TYR A 167 10.61 -9.75 8.39
C TYR A 167 9.68 -9.48 7.19
N VAL A 168 9.99 -8.47 6.36
CA VAL A 168 9.21 -8.20 5.12
C VAL A 168 9.38 -9.35 4.14
N VAL A 169 10.62 -9.78 3.95
CA VAL A 169 10.94 -10.91 3.05
C VAL A 169 10.25 -12.17 3.53
N GLU A 170 10.34 -12.48 4.83
CA GLU A 170 9.71 -13.65 5.45
C GLU A 170 8.18 -13.61 5.33
N ARG A 171 7.55 -12.47 5.63
CA ARG A 171 6.09 -12.32 5.51
C ARG A 171 5.61 -12.40 4.07
N VAL A 172 6.38 -11.82 3.13
CA VAL A 172 6.04 -11.90 1.71
C VAL A 172 6.22 -13.33 1.20
N ALA A 173 7.25 -14.06 1.63
CA ALA A 173 7.43 -15.46 1.30
C ALA A 173 6.24 -16.32 1.76
N ALA A 174 5.82 -16.17 3.01
CA ALA A 174 4.65 -16.87 3.54
C ALA A 174 3.34 -16.47 2.80
N LEU A 175 3.20 -15.20 2.42
CA LEU A 175 2.03 -14.73 1.66
C LEU A 175 2.04 -15.29 0.24
N ALA A 176 3.17 -15.27 -0.45
CA ALA A 176 3.32 -15.80 -1.81
C ALA A 176 3.04 -17.31 -1.87
N GLU A 177 3.52 -18.06 -0.88
CA GLU A 177 3.23 -19.49 -0.72
C GLU A 177 1.73 -19.74 -0.50
N ARG A 178 1.10 -19.00 0.45
CA ARG A 178 -0.34 -19.11 0.73
C ARG A 178 -1.19 -18.82 -0.51
N LEU A 179 -0.78 -17.86 -1.33
CA LEU A 179 -1.50 -17.46 -2.54
C LEU A 179 -1.08 -18.26 -3.79
N SER A 180 -0.05 -19.08 -3.68
CA SER A 180 0.55 -19.84 -4.79
C SER A 180 0.94 -18.92 -5.97
N VAL A 181 1.53 -17.75 -5.65
CA VAL A 181 2.04 -16.79 -6.64
C VAL A 181 3.57 -16.69 -6.54
N PRO A 182 4.27 -16.41 -7.64
CA PRO A 182 5.70 -16.15 -7.63
C PRO A 182 6.08 -15.00 -6.68
N MET A 183 7.26 -15.10 -6.08
CA MET A 183 7.88 -14.06 -5.28
C MET A 183 9.16 -13.57 -5.94
N ARG A 184 9.41 -12.27 -5.82
CA ARG A 184 10.68 -11.63 -6.17
C ARG A 184 11.17 -10.78 -5.00
N VAL A 185 12.47 -10.71 -4.78
CA VAL A 185 13.08 -9.75 -3.83
C VAL A 185 13.90 -8.74 -4.62
N VAL A 186 13.65 -7.46 -4.38
CA VAL A 186 14.31 -6.36 -5.09
C VAL A 186 15.01 -5.45 -4.09
N THR A 187 16.26 -5.12 -4.36
CA THR A 187 17.00 -4.05 -3.70
C THR A 187 17.18 -2.89 -4.66
N PHE A 188 16.72 -1.70 -4.27
CA PHE A 188 16.91 -0.48 -5.02
C PHE A 188 18.19 0.23 -4.59
N ALA A 189 19.20 0.22 -5.45
CA ALA A 189 20.45 0.96 -5.29
C ALA A 189 20.34 2.30 -6.04
N VAL A 190 19.78 3.29 -5.39
CA VAL A 190 19.48 4.60 -6.00
C VAL A 190 20.54 5.62 -5.59
N ARG A 191 21.05 6.36 -6.56
CA ARG A 191 21.98 7.47 -6.33
C ARG A 191 21.30 8.53 -5.46
N GLY A 192 21.92 8.89 -4.35
CA GLY A 192 21.51 10.02 -3.51
C GLY A 192 21.83 11.34 -4.24
N ARG A 193 21.00 12.37 -4.02
CA ARG A 193 21.43 13.73 -4.38
C ARG A 193 22.61 14.12 -3.51
N THR A 194 23.78 14.26 -4.11
CA THR A 194 24.98 14.77 -3.43
C THR A 194 24.93 16.29 -3.32
N MET A 195 25.35 16.83 -2.19
CA MET A 195 25.49 18.29 -1.98
C MET A 195 26.76 18.86 -2.67
N TYR A 196 27.50 18.04 -3.42
CA TYR A 196 28.73 18.46 -4.08
C TYR A 196 28.47 18.96 -5.51
N PRO A 197 29.26 19.94 -6.00
CA PRO A 197 29.15 20.40 -7.38
C PRO A 197 29.39 19.25 -8.36
N PRO A 198 28.69 19.23 -9.50
CA PRO A 198 28.77 18.13 -10.47
C PRO A 198 30.19 17.90 -11.06
N GLU A 199 31.08 18.89 -10.92
CA GLU A 199 32.42 18.85 -11.48
C GLU A 199 33.41 18.04 -10.63
N VAL A 200 33.04 17.69 -9.41
CA VAL A 200 33.90 16.94 -8.49
C VAL A 200 33.28 15.59 -8.21
N GLY A 201 33.60 14.56 -9.01
CA GLY A 201 33.36 13.20 -8.56
C GLY A 201 32.45 12.31 -9.39
N LEU A 202 32.15 12.59 -10.65
CA LEU A 202 31.34 11.69 -11.51
C LEU A 202 31.83 10.24 -11.49
N SER A 203 33.17 10.04 -11.60
CA SER A 203 33.77 8.70 -11.53
C SER A 203 33.71 8.07 -10.14
N ALA A 204 33.77 8.86 -9.08
CA ALA A 204 33.61 8.36 -7.70
C ALA A 204 32.17 7.98 -7.40
N GLU A 205 31.20 8.72 -7.93
CA GLU A 205 29.78 8.43 -7.75
C GLU A 205 29.34 7.14 -8.46
N ASP A 206 29.83 6.89 -9.66
CA ASP A 206 29.59 5.64 -10.39
C ASP A 206 30.19 4.44 -9.65
N SER A 207 31.39 4.61 -9.09
CA SER A 207 32.02 3.58 -8.25
C SER A 207 31.23 3.30 -6.96
N ILE A 208 30.64 4.31 -6.33
CA ILE A 208 29.79 4.15 -5.14
C ILE A 208 28.50 3.38 -5.49
N LEU A 209 27.85 3.72 -6.60
CA LEU A 209 26.65 3.03 -7.03
C LEU A 209 26.92 1.55 -7.34
N GLU A 210 28.05 1.27 -8.01
CA GLU A 210 28.49 -0.09 -8.32
C GLU A 210 28.83 -0.89 -7.03
N GLN A 211 29.47 -0.27 -6.05
CA GLN A 211 29.73 -0.88 -4.74
C GLN A 211 28.43 -1.18 -3.99
N LEU A 212 27.47 -0.25 -3.99
CA LEU A 212 26.15 -0.46 -3.40
C LEU A 212 25.42 -1.62 -4.09
N ALA A 213 25.46 -1.69 -5.40
CA ALA A 213 24.83 -2.76 -6.15
C ALA A 213 25.50 -4.12 -5.88
N THR A 214 26.83 -4.16 -5.75
CA THR A 214 27.58 -5.36 -5.41
C THR A 214 27.23 -5.85 -4.02
N HIS A 215 27.26 -4.98 -3.02
CA HIS A 215 26.86 -5.30 -1.66
C HIS A 215 25.41 -5.79 -1.58
N ALA A 216 24.51 -5.16 -2.34
CA ALA A 216 23.12 -5.60 -2.42
C ALA A 216 22.98 -7.02 -3.00
N ARG A 217 23.76 -7.36 -4.04
CA ARG A 217 23.76 -8.72 -4.61
C ARG A 217 24.27 -9.75 -3.62
N GLU A 218 25.33 -9.46 -2.88
CA GLU A 218 25.86 -10.33 -1.83
C GLU A 218 24.84 -10.56 -0.73
N THR A 219 24.20 -9.50 -0.24
CA THR A 219 23.15 -9.54 0.78
C THR A 219 21.96 -10.39 0.31
N LEU A 220 21.52 -10.21 -0.94
CA LEU A 220 20.43 -11.02 -1.50
C LEU A 220 20.83 -12.49 -1.66
N ALA A 221 22.07 -12.76 -2.09
CA ALA A 221 22.57 -14.15 -2.18
C ALA A 221 22.58 -14.85 -0.81
N GLN A 222 22.87 -14.10 0.26
CA GLN A 222 22.84 -14.61 1.62
C GLN A 222 21.44 -15.07 2.06
N LEU A 223 20.36 -14.39 1.62
CA LEU A 223 18.98 -14.81 1.91
C LEU A 223 18.69 -16.25 1.42
N LYS A 224 19.25 -16.63 0.27
CA LYS A 224 19.12 -18.00 -0.23
C LYS A 224 20.01 -18.98 0.54
N ALA A 225 21.25 -18.57 0.84
CA ALA A 225 22.19 -19.40 1.57
C ALA A 225 21.67 -19.73 2.99
N ASP A 226 21.03 -18.76 3.64
CA ASP A 226 20.43 -18.91 4.97
C ASP A 226 19.06 -19.59 4.96
N GLY A 227 18.52 -19.92 3.77
CA GLY A 227 17.22 -20.55 3.63
C GLY A 227 16.01 -19.66 3.95
N VAL A 228 16.19 -18.33 4.03
CA VAL A 228 15.11 -17.37 4.25
C VAL A 228 14.14 -17.36 3.08
N VAL A 229 14.65 -17.51 1.87
CA VAL A 229 13.86 -17.65 0.65
C VAL A 229 14.26 -18.91 -0.12
N SER A 230 13.31 -19.50 -0.84
CA SER A 230 13.58 -20.68 -1.64
C SER A 230 14.53 -20.37 -2.81
N ALA A 231 15.20 -21.41 -3.35
CA ALA A 231 16.12 -21.27 -4.47
C ALA A 231 15.47 -20.67 -5.73
N HIS A 232 14.16 -20.83 -5.87
CA HIS A 232 13.38 -20.34 -7.04
C HIS A 232 12.99 -18.86 -6.94
N VAL A 233 13.17 -18.21 -5.80
CA VAL A 233 12.87 -16.79 -5.64
C VAL A 233 13.83 -15.97 -6.50
N GLU A 234 13.29 -15.10 -7.33
CA GLU A 234 14.07 -14.15 -8.12
C GLU A 234 14.67 -13.07 -7.22
N LEU A 235 15.97 -12.81 -7.38
CA LEU A 235 16.71 -11.77 -6.66
C LEU A 235 17.21 -10.73 -7.65
N GLN A 236 16.79 -9.49 -7.48
CA GLN A 236 17.12 -8.40 -8.41
C GLN A 236 17.71 -7.19 -7.66
N VAL A 237 18.76 -6.61 -8.23
CA VAL A 237 19.24 -5.30 -7.82
C VAL A 237 18.95 -4.33 -8.95
N VAL A 238 18.18 -3.29 -8.64
CA VAL A 238 17.83 -2.23 -9.58
C VAL A 238 18.60 -0.98 -9.20
N THR A 239 19.29 -0.38 -10.17
CA THR A 239 20.04 0.87 -10.00
C THR A 239 19.31 2.00 -10.70
N GLY A 240 19.58 3.25 -10.30
CA GLY A 240 19.02 4.42 -10.97
C GLY A 240 19.60 5.71 -10.43
N ASN A 241 19.62 6.76 -11.27
CA ASN A 241 20.02 8.12 -10.88
C ASN A 241 18.96 8.83 -10.04
N GLY A 242 17.80 8.21 -9.90
CA GLY A 242 16.68 8.68 -9.11
C GLY A 242 15.67 7.56 -8.85
N TRP A 243 14.70 7.82 -7.98
CA TRP A 243 13.70 6.82 -7.61
C TRP A 243 12.71 6.52 -8.74
N ASP A 244 12.37 7.51 -9.59
CA ASP A 244 11.52 7.29 -10.75
C ASP A 244 12.18 6.30 -11.72
N GLU A 245 13.42 6.55 -12.12
CA GLU A 245 14.18 5.68 -13.00
C GLU A 245 14.30 4.26 -12.44
N ALA A 246 14.75 4.12 -11.18
CA ALA A 246 14.92 2.81 -10.57
C ALA A 246 13.61 2.03 -10.44
N LEU A 247 12.50 2.70 -10.20
CA LEU A 247 11.20 2.02 -10.11
C LEU A 247 10.63 1.72 -11.49
N ASP A 248 10.85 2.55 -12.48
CA ASP A 248 10.43 2.29 -13.86
C ASP A 248 11.23 1.11 -14.47
N ASP A 249 12.53 0.98 -14.12
CA ASP A 249 13.43 -0.08 -14.61
C ASP A 249 13.27 -1.42 -13.87
N ALA A 250 12.38 -1.52 -12.90
CA ALA A 250 12.22 -2.72 -12.08
C ALA A 250 11.41 -3.86 -12.74
N ASP A 251 11.18 -3.81 -14.05
CA ASP A 251 10.45 -4.84 -14.84
C ASP A 251 9.13 -5.28 -14.21
N TRP A 252 8.22 -4.31 -14.05
CA TRP A 252 6.87 -4.57 -13.53
C TRP A 252 6.00 -5.28 -14.55
N GLN A 253 5.27 -6.28 -14.06
CA GLN A 253 4.30 -7.05 -14.85
C GLN A 253 2.88 -6.74 -14.39
N ASP A 254 1.91 -7.06 -15.25
CA ASP A 254 0.50 -6.93 -14.93
C ASP A 254 0.14 -7.87 -13.75
N GLY A 255 -0.48 -7.33 -12.71
CA GLY A 255 -0.79 -8.07 -11.48
C GLY A 255 0.33 -8.10 -10.43
N ASP A 256 1.42 -7.34 -10.62
CA ASP A 256 2.46 -7.18 -9.59
C ASP A 256 1.94 -6.41 -8.37
N LEU A 257 2.39 -6.83 -7.19
CA LEU A 257 2.23 -6.14 -5.92
C LEU A 257 3.60 -5.90 -5.29
N LEU A 258 3.92 -4.65 -4.98
CA LEU A 258 5.16 -4.29 -4.28
C LEU A 258 4.91 -4.27 -2.76
N ALA A 259 5.67 -5.03 -2.00
CA ALA A 259 5.62 -5.04 -0.54
C ALA A 259 6.81 -4.30 0.06
N ILE A 260 6.54 -3.42 1.01
CA ILE A 260 7.53 -2.67 1.80
C ILE A 260 7.23 -2.83 3.28
N GLY A 261 8.23 -2.68 4.13
CA GLY A 261 8.08 -2.72 5.57
C GLY A 261 8.17 -1.35 6.22
N THR A 262 7.73 -1.31 7.46
CA THR A 262 7.88 -0.16 8.34
C THR A 262 8.79 -0.56 9.49
N SER A 263 9.74 0.31 9.87
CA SER A 263 10.60 0.04 11.03
C SER A 263 9.95 0.57 12.31
N PRO A 264 9.97 -0.19 13.42
CA PRO A 264 9.57 0.34 14.71
C PRO A 264 10.63 1.35 15.18
N VAL A 265 10.25 2.61 15.38
CA VAL A 265 11.12 3.61 15.98
C VAL A 265 10.93 3.61 17.49
N GLY A 266 11.93 3.07 18.21
CA GLY A 266 12.17 3.27 19.64
C GLY A 266 10.91 3.21 20.54
N GLY A 267 10.52 2.05 21.03
CA GLY A 267 9.63 1.86 22.20
C GLY A 267 8.25 2.53 22.24
N ILE A 268 7.92 3.34 21.25
CA ILE A 268 6.62 3.98 21.08
C ILE A 268 5.96 3.30 19.90
N ALA A 269 4.71 2.88 20.05
CA ALA A 269 3.90 2.20 19.03
C ALA A 269 3.59 3.11 17.81
N ARG A 270 4.61 3.73 17.24
CA ARG A 270 4.55 4.50 16.00
C ARG A 270 5.37 3.79 14.94
N VAL A 271 4.65 3.24 14.00
CA VAL A 271 5.18 2.63 12.79
C VAL A 271 5.77 3.74 11.91
N PHE A 272 7.04 3.66 11.57
CA PHE A 272 7.69 4.65 10.72
C PHE A 272 8.05 4.04 9.36
N LEU A 273 7.46 4.58 8.31
CA LEU A 273 7.90 4.29 6.95
C LEU A 273 9.19 5.07 6.71
N GLY A 274 10.34 4.40 6.73
CA GLY A 274 11.64 5.05 6.55
C GLY A 274 11.72 5.88 5.26
N SER A 275 12.72 6.74 5.15
CA SER A 275 12.87 7.66 4.01
C SER A 275 12.92 6.94 2.65
N ARG A 276 13.50 5.74 2.58
CA ARG A 276 13.51 4.91 1.37
C ARG A 276 12.13 4.34 1.08
N GLY A 277 11.46 3.76 2.08
CA GLY A 277 10.10 3.22 1.93
C GLY A 277 9.10 4.29 1.45
N SER A 278 9.17 5.51 1.99
CA SER A 278 8.35 6.64 1.55
C SER A 278 8.60 7.02 0.08
N LYS A 279 9.85 6.94 -0.39
CA LYS A 279 10.20 7.23 -1.79
C LYS A 279 9.72 6.10 -2.71
N ILE A 280 9.96 4.84 -2.33
CA ILE A 280 9.46 3.67 -3.07
C ILE A 280 7.93 3.77 -3.21
N LEU A 281 7.22 4.02 -2.12
CA LEU A 281 5.76 4.14 -2.12
C LEU A 281 5.28 5.23 -3.10
N ARG A 282 5.91 6.41 -3.06
CA ARG A 282 5.46 7.57 -3.86
C ARG A 282 5.78 7.48 -5.36
N HIS A 283 6.73 6.66 -5.75
CA HIS A 283 7.14 6.51 -7.15
C HIS A 283 6.68 5.17 -7.75
N SER A 284 6.01 4.31 -6.96
CA SER A 284 5.59 3.00 -7.43
C SER A 284 4.53 3.08 -8.52
N PRO A 285 4.75 2.42 -9.67
CA PRO A 285 3.74 2.28 -10.73
C PRO A 285 2.74 1.16 -10.46
N VAL A 286 3.00 0.31 -9.46
CA VAL A 286 2.15 -0.83 -9.09
C VAL A 286 1.57 -0.63 -7.68
N PRO A 287 0.49 -1.36 -7.32
CA PRO A 287 -0.02 -1.33 -5.95
C PRO A 287 1.06 -1.65 -4.91
N VAL A 288 1.04 -0.94 -3.78
CA VAL A 288 2.02 -1.11 -2.71
C VAL A 288 1.34 -1.63 -1.45
N LEU A 289 1.83 -2.76 -0.95
CA LEU A 289 1.48 -3.33 0.35
C LEU A 289 2.50 -2.87 1.39
N VAL A 290 2.04 -2.24 2.45
CA VAL A 290 2.85 -1.79 3.58
C VAL A 290 2.60 -2.73 4.76
N LEU A 291 3.63 -3.43 5.18
CA LEU A 291 3.59 -4.38 6.28
C LEU A 291 4.06 -3.70 7.57
N PRO A 292 3.25 -3.71 8.64
CA PRO A 292 3.70 -3.20 9.94
C PRO A 292 4.80 -4.10 10.51
N GLY A 293 5.86 -3.49 11.07
CA GLY A 293 6.94 -4.19 11.76
C GLY A 293 6.56 -4.71 13.13
#